data_adeaef6e14c763d9b3bf9964c7a1f499
#
_entry.id   adeaef6e14c763d9b3bf9964c7a1f499
#
_cell.length_a   1.000
_cell.length_b   1.000
_cell.length_c   1.000
_cell.angle_alpha   90.00
_cell.angle_beta   90.00
_cell.angle_gamma   90.00
#
_symmetry.space_group_name_H-M   'P 1'
#
loop_
_entity.id
_entity.type
_entity.pdbx_description
1 polymer ?
#
loop_
_entity_poly.entity_id
_entity_poly.type
_entity_poly.pdbx_seq_one_letter_code
_entity_poly.pdbx_strand_id
1 'polypeptide(L)'
;MPTFVYMTRCDGCGHCVDICPSDIMHIDKTYRRAYNIEPNMCWECYSCVKACPQNAIDVRGYADFAPLGHSVRVLREEAKATISWRLKFRDGREKNFVSPIRTTPWGSIKGPAEYDAPRPEDFARQELAHEPEALKISGGLPALRPEQLKRGVV
;
A
#
# COMPACT_ATOMS: atom_id res chain seq x y z
N MET A 1 9.43 7.04 -6.93
CA MET A 1 9.45 8.36 -6.26
C MET A 1 10.12 8.24 -4.92
N PRO A 2 10.94 9.17 -4.50
CA PRO A 2 11.81 8.95 -3.36
C PRO A 2 11.05 9.03 -2.05
N THR A 3 11.30 8.04 -1.21
CA THR A 3 11.07 8.16 0.24
C THR A 3 11.92 9.30 0.78
N PHE A 4 11.31 10.11 1.60
CA PHE A 4 11.97 11.21 2.30
C PHE A 4 12.10 10.85 3.78
N VAL A 5 13.31 11.00 4.33
CA VAL A 5 13.57 10.74 5.75
C VAL A 5 13.78 12.06 6.49
N TYR A 6 12.97 12.29 7.51
CA TYR A 6 13.16 13.42 8.43
C TYR A 6 14.30 13.08 9.41
N MET A 7 15.48 13.58 9.10
CA MET A 7 16.71 13.28 9.86
C MET A 7 16.61 13.61 11.35
N THR A 8 15.84 14.63 11.70
CA THR A 8 15.63 15.06 13.09
C THR A 8 14.73 14.12 13.89
N ARG A 9 13.92 13.29 13.22
CA ARG A 9 13.02 12.33 13.88
C ARG A 9 13.59 10.91 13.85
N CYS A 10 14.42 10.60 12.85
CA CYS A 10 14.97 9.26 12.69
C CYS A 10 15.94 8.95 13.84
N ASP A 11 15.74 7.82 14.50
CA ASP A 11 16.63 7.31 15.55
C ASP A 11 17.58 6.19 15.06
N GLY A 12 17.43 5.76 13.78
CA GLY A 12 18.27 4.72 13.20
C GLY A 12 17.91 3.29 13.63
N CYS A 13 16.65 3.05 14.00
CA CYS A 13 16.19 1.73 14.49
C CYS A 13 16.27 0.59 13.48
N GLY A 14 16.33 0.87 12.17
CA GLY A 14 16.48 -0.14 11.12
C GLY A 14 15.19 -0.75 10.58
N HIS A 15 14.02 -0.54 11.19
CA HIS A 15 12.75 -1.16 10.74
C HIS A 15 12.42 -0.89 9.27
N CYS A 16 12.81 0.27 8.76
CA CYS A 16 12.60 0.60 7.35
C CYS A 16 13.54 -0.17 6.40
N VAL A 17 14.70 -0.59 6.89
CA VAL A 17 15.63 -1.44 6.15
C VAL A 17 15.06 -2.84 6.05
N ASP A 18 14.70 -3.42 7.21
CA ASP A 18 14.21 -4.80 7.31
C ASP A 18 12.94 -5.05 6.47
N ILE A 19 12.09 -4.02 6.33
CA ILE A 19 10.79 -4.17 5.66
C ILE A 19 10.81 -3.74 4.18
N CYS A 20 11.89 -3.18 3.69
CA CYS A 20 11.93 -2.68 2.32
C CYS A 20 12.05 -3.83 1.31
N PRO A 21 11.04 -4.09 0.47
CA PRO A 21 11.09 -5.21 -0.46
C PRO A 21 12.03 -4.99 -1.65
N SER A 22 12.45 -3.74 -1.87
CA SER A 22 13.44 -3.39 -2.92
C SER A 22 14.85 -3.24 -2.38
N ASP A 23 15.05 -3.43 -1.06
CA ASP A 23 16.35 -3.28 -0.38
C ASP A 23 17.07 -1.95 -0.66
N ILE A 24 16.30 -0.86 -0.78
CA ILE A 24 16.82 0.48 -1.08
C ILE A 24 16.91 1.39 0.15
N MET A 25 16.44 0.91 1.31
CA MET A 25 16.58 1.66 2.56
C MET A 25 17.78 1.16 3.33
N HIS A 26 18.68 2.07 3.66
CA HIS A 26 19.92 1.77 4.38
C HIS A 26 20.11 2.71 5.56
N ILE A 27 20.97 2.33 6.49
CA ILE A 27 21.40 3.18 7.61
C ILE A 27 22.80 3.74 7.31
N ASP A 28 22.91 5.06 7.32
CA ASP A 28 24.22 5.71 7.28
C ASP A 28 25.04 5.38 8.54
N LYS A 29 26.27 4.92 8.34
CA LYS A 29 27.13 4.44 9.44
C LYS A 29 27.62 5.57 10.34
N THR A 30 27.77 6.77 9.78
CA THR A 30 28.32 7.93 10.51
C THR A 30 27.21 8.62 11.33
N TYR A 31 26.12 8.93 10.69
CA TYR A 31 25.03 9.69 11.32
C TYR A 31 23.97 8.80 11.96
N ARG A 32 24.00 7.48 11.67
CA ARG A 32 23.02 6.50 12.12
C ARG A 32 21.59 6.92 11.80
N ARG A 33 21.38 7.30 10.55
CA ARG A 33 20.08 7.74 10.01
C ARG A 33 19.74 6.94 8.77
N ALA A 34 18.47 6.66 8.60
CA ALA A 34 18.00 5.97 7.41
C ALA A 34 18.09 6.89 6.18
N TYR A 35 18.40 6.31 5.05
CA TYR A 35 18.37 7.00 3.75
C TYR A 35 18.01 6.01 2.64
N ASN A 36 17.56 6.53 1.51
CA ASN A 36 17.25 5.75 0.33
C ASN A 36 18.41 5.84 -0.65
N ILE A 37 19.03 4.70 -0.96
CA ILE A 37 20.20 4.63 -1.84
C ILE A 37 19.84 4.71 -3.32
N GLU A 38 18.64 4.28 -3.70
CA GLU A 38 18.20 4.21 -5.08
C GLU A 38 16.72 4.67 -5.20
N PRO A 39 16.49 6.00 -5.15
CA PRO A 39 15.13 6.55 -5.13
C PRO A 39 14.25 6.13 -6.31
N ASN A 40 14.86 5.88 -7.48
CA ASN A 40 14.13 5.50 -8.69
C ASN A 40 13.58 4.07 -8.65
N MET A 41 14.12 3.24 -7.77
CA MET A 41 13.65 1.86 -7.56
C MET A 41 12.54 1.76 -6.51
N CYS A 42 12.12 2.89 -5.95
CA CYS A 42 11.03 2.93 -4.99
C CYS A 42 9.67 2.80 -5.70
N TRP A 43 8.96 1.74 -5.43
CA TRP A 43 7.61 1.49 -5.96
C TRP A 43 6.48 1.90 -5.01
N GLU A 44 6.78 2.75 -4.05
CA GLU A 44 5.80 3.44 -3.20
C GLU A 44 4.86 2.51 -2.40
N CYS A 45 5.35 1.38 -1.94
CA CYS A 45 4.55 0.43 -1.15
C CYS A 45 4.17 0.93 0.26
N TYR A 46 4.73 2.04 0.72
CA TYR A 46 4.54 2.62 2.05
C TYR A 46 4.90 1.72 3.23
N SER A 47 5.54 0.59 3.01
CA SER A 47 5.92 -0.33 4.09
C SER A 47 6.85 0.34 5.11
N CYS A 48 7.89 1.02 4.65
CA CYS A 48 8.82 1.75 5.52
C CYS A 48 8.15 2.90 6.28
N VAL A 49 7.20 3.59 5.65
CA VAL A 49 6.44 4.67 6.29
C VAL A 49 5.56 4.13 7.42
N LYS A 50 4.84 3.03 7.15
CA LYS A 50 3.97 2.37 8.13
C LYS A 50 4.75 1.70 9.27
N ALA A 51 5.95 1.20 8.99
CA ALA A 51 6.79 0.53 9.98
C ALA A 51 7.53 1.50 10.90
N CYS A 52 7.70 2.76 10.49
CA CYS A 52 8.50 3.72 11.24
C CYS A 52 7.82 4.16 12.54
N PRO A 53 8.35 3.80 13.74
CA PRO A 53 7.74 4.17 15.01
C PRO A 53 7.86 5.68 15.28
N GLN A 54 8.86 6.34 14.70
CA GLN A 54 9.12 7.77 14.87
C GLN A 54 8.37 8.65 13.87
N ASN A 55 7.58 8.05 12.96
CA ASN A 55 6.97 8.78 11.84
C ASN A 55 7.99 9.67 11.10
N ALA A 56 9.20 9.15 10.94
CA ALA A 56 10.32 9.87 10.34
C ALA A 56 10.42 9.70 8.83
N ILE A 57 9.55 8.90 8.22
CA ILE A 57 9.60 8.63 6.78
C ILE A 57 8.31 9.07 6.14
N ASP A 58 8.43 9.72 5.00
CA ASP A 58 7.32 10.11 4.15
C ASP A 58 7.63 9.77 2.69
N VAL A 59 6.62 9.60 1.88
CA VAL A 59 6.77 9.42 0.43
C VAL A 59 6.28 10.69 -0.24
N ARG A 60 7.17 11.37 -0.92
CA ARG A 60 6.80 12.50 -1.77
C ARG A 60 6.27 11.94 -3.07
N GLY A 61 5.00 11.59 -3.03
CA GLY A 61 4.39 10.83 -4.07
C GLY A 61 3.80 11.65 -5.18
N TYR A 62 3.99 11.15 -6.35
CA TYR A 62 3.07 11.26 -7.46
C TYR A 62 2.21 9.99 -7.49
N ALA A 63 2.07 9.40 -6.31
CA ALA A 63 1.45 8.11 -6.11
C ALA A 63 0.04 8.05 -6.65
N ASP A 64 -0.40 6.85 -6.94
CA ASP A 64 -1.69 6.54 -7.55
C ASP A 64 -2.89 7.15 -6.83
N PHE A 65 -2.79 7.37 -5.51
CA PHE A 65 -3.88 7.99 -4.75
C PHE A 65 -3.66 9.46 -4.37
N ALA A 66 -2.53 10.06 -4.76
CA ALA A 66 -2.27 11.48 -4.53
C ALA A 66 -1.59 12.09 -5.75
N PRO A 67 -2.32 12.27 -6.87
CA PRO A 67 -1.79 12.90 -8.07
C PRO A 67 -1.32 14.33 -7.79
N LEU A 68 -0.61 14.92 -8.73
CA LEU A 68 0.02 16.24 -8.61
C LEU A 68 -0.86 17.29 -7.91
N GLY A 69 -0.30 17.90 -6.87
CA GLY A 69 -0.99 18.90 -6.05
C GLY A 69 -1.79 18.34 -4.87
N HIS A 70 -1.77 17.03 -4.67
CA HIS A 70 -2.33 16.37 -3.50
C HIS A 70 -1.22 16.03 -2.50
N SER A 71 -1.59 15.69 -1.29
CA SER A 71 -0.65 15.16 -0.30
C SER A 71 -1.26 13.98 0.45
N VAL A 72 -0.41 13.03 0.78
CA VAL A 72 -0.76 11.88 1.64
C VAL A 72 0.19 11.89 2.83
N ARG A 73 -0.37 11.80 4.02
CA ARG A 73 0.41 11.55 5.23
C ARG A 73 -0.07 10.28 5.89
N VAL A 74 0.89 9.44 6.24
CA VAL A 74 0.63 8.19 6.97
C VAL A 74 1.30 8.30 8.32
N LEU A 75 0.52 8.18 9.38
CA LEU A 75 0.97 8.34 10.75
C LEU A 75 0.72 7.05 11.52
N ARG A 76 1.74 6.54 12.17
CA ARG A 76 1.66 5.39 13.06
C ARG A 76 1.38 5.85 14.48
N GLU A 77 0.35 5.30 15.10
CA GLU A 77 -0.05 5.56 16.49
C GLU A 77 0.05 4.26 17.29
N GLU A 78 1.22 4.01 17.89
CA GLU A 78 1.49 2.78 18.63
C GLU A 78 0.51 2.56 19.79
N ALA A 79 0.22 3.60 20.55
CA ALA A 79 -0.69 3.51 21.71
C ALA A 79 -2.11 3.04 21.34
N LYS A 80 -2.53 3.27 20.11
CA LYS A 80 -3.84 2.86 19.59
C LYS A 80 -3.76 1.64 18.69
N ALA A 81 -2.55 1.15 18.40
CA ALA A 81 -2.29 0.12 17.42
C ALA A 81 -2.95 0.41 16.06
N THR A 82 -2.83 1.66 15.59
CA THR A 82 -3.47 2.13 14.35
C THR A 82 -2.51 2.89 13.46
N ILE A 83 -2.85 2.90 12.17
CA ILE A 83 -2.23 3.74 11.15
C ILE A 83 -3.30 4.68 10.60
N SER A 84 -3.06 5.98 10.72
CA SER A 84 -3.93 7.02 10.21
C SER A 84 -3.43 7.51 8.86
N TRP A 85 -4.30 7.52 7.88
CA TRP A 85 -4.06 8.04 6.54
C TRP A 85 -4.79 9.36 6.38
N ARG A 86 -4.07 10.41 6.03
CA ARG A 86 -4.62 11.73 5.78
C ARG A 86 -4.31 12.16 4.36
N LEU A 87 -5.34 12.21 3.54
CA LEU A 87 -5.26 12.65 2.15
C LEU A 87 -5.82 14.07 2.06
N LYS A 88 -5.04 14.96 1.48
CA LYS A 88 -5.49 16.31 1.15
C LYS A 88 -5.49 16.48 -0.35
N PHE A 89 -6.64 16.79 -0.92
CA PHE A 89 -6.82 16.99 -2.33
C PHE A 89 -6.49 18.44 -2.73
N ARG A 90 -6.20 18.65 -4.01
CA ARG A 90 -5.86 19.95 -4.56
C ARG A 90 -6.99 20.99 -4.40
N ASP A 91 -8.23 20.54 -4.42
CA ASP A 91 -9.44 21.36 -4.21
C ASP A 91 -9.72 21.67 -2.74
N GLY A 92 -8.83 21.28 -1.83
CA GLY A 92 -8.97 21.52 -0.40
C GLY A 92 -9.76 20.45 0.36
N ARG A 93 -10.40 19.49 -0.33
CA ARG A 93 -11.06 18.37 0.36
C ARG A 93 -10.04 17.53 1.11
N GLU A 94 -10.45 16.98 2.24
CA GLU A 94 -9.64 16.06 3.02
C GLU A 94 -10.38 14.74 3.21
N LYS A 95 -9.63 13.65 3.13
CA LYS A 95 -10.12 12.32 3.44
C LYS A 95 -9.20 11.67 4.46
N ASN A 96 -9.78 11.21 5.55
CA ASN A 96 -9.06 10.52 6.61
C ASN A 96 -9.63 9.12 6.78
N PHE A 97 -8.77 8.14 6.94
CA PHE A 97 -9.17 6.80 7.32
C PHE A 97 -8.10 6.18 8.22
N VAL A 98 -8.53 5.19 9.01
CA VAL A 98 -7.70 4.54 10.01
C VAL A 98 -7.75 3.04 9.76
N SER A 99 -6.59 2.41 9.76
CA SER A 99 -6.45 0.97 9.68
C SER A 99 -5.72 0.43 10.92
N PRO A 100 -6.05 -0.78 11.40
CA PRO A 100 -5.32 -1.38 12.51
C PRO A 100 -3.90 -1.74 12.08
N ILE A 101 -2.95 -1.64 13.02
CA ILE A 101 -1.63 -2.24 12.88
C ILE A 101 -1.79 -3.75 13.07
N ARG A 102 -1.08 -4.53 12.27
CA ARG A 102 -1.02 -5.98 12.50
C ARG A 102 -0.37 -6.26 13.85
N THR A 103 -1.10 -6.88 14.75
CA THR A 103 -0.64 -7.24 16.09
C THR A 103 -0.20 -8.70 16.20
N THR A 104 -0.51 -9.52 15.18
CA THR A 104 -0.11 -10.94 15.16
C THR A 104 1.30 -11.09 14.62
N PRO A 105 2.15 -11.92 15.24
CA PRO A 105 3.50 -12.18 14.76
C PRO A 105 3.53 -12.71 13.32
N TRP A 106 4.61 -12.45 12.61
CA TRP A 106 4.88 -13.09 11.34
C TRP A 106 4.92 -14.61 11.53
N GLY A 107 4.28 -15.34 10.62
CA GLY A 107 4.16 -16.79 10.73
C GLY A 107 3.02 -17.30 11.61
N SER A 108 2.25 -16.42 12.25
CA SER A 108 1.03 -16.78 12.99
C SER A 108 -0.19 -17.04 12.10
N ILE A 109 -0.07 -16.81 10.80
CA ILE A 109 -1.10 -17.18 9.84
C ILE A 109 -1.04 -18.70 9.66
N LYS A 110 -2.20 -19.34 9.78
CA LYS A 110 -2.32 -20.78 9.52
C LYS A 110 -1.78 -21.13 8.14
N GLY A 111 -1.09 -22.24 8.05
CA GLY A 111 -0.67 -22.79 6.75
C GLY A 111 -1.88 -23.16 5.87
N PRO A 112 -1.71 -23.25 4.55
CA PRO A 112 -2.82 -23.60 3.65
C PRO A 112 -3.57 -24.87 4.04
N ALA A 113 -2.87 -25.85 4.61
CA ALA A 113 -3.43 -27.14 5.05
C ALA A 113 -4.28 -27.05 6.33
N GLU A 114 -4.22 -25.92 7.05
CA GLU A 114 -4.98 -25.71 8.29
C GLU A 114 -6.33 -25.03 8.07
N TYR A 115 -6.62 -24.66 6.84
CA TYR A 115 -7.92 -24.12 6.44
C TYR A 115 -8.79 -25.24 5.87
N ASP A 116 -10.07 -25.16 6.17
CA ASP A 116 -11.06 -26.03 5.53
C ASP A 116 -11.03 -25.84 4.02
N ALA A 117 -11.21 -26.92 3.27
CA ALA A 117 -11.34 -26.82 1.83
C ALA A 117 -12.50 -25.87 1.47
N PRO A 118 -12.30 -24.89 0.60
CA PRO A 118 -13.36 -23.98 0.21
C PRO A 118 -14.50 -24.77 -0.44
N ARG A 119 -15.72 -24.46 -0.06
CA ARG A 119 -16.91 -25.11 -0.63
C ARG A 119 -17.14 -24.58 -2.04
N PRO A 120 -17.63 -25.39 -2.99
CA PRO A 120 -17.96 -24.90 -4.33
C PRO A 120 -18.89 -23.70 -4.32
N GLU A 121 -19.80 -23.64 -3.36
CA GLU A 121 -20.77 -22.54 -3.16
C GLU A 121 -20.07 -21.21 -2.80
N ASP A 122 -18.92 -21.26 -2.13
CA ASP A 122 -18.17 -20.06 -1.75
C ASP A 122 -17.57 -19.34 -2.98
N PHE A 123 -17.25 -20.08 -4.02
CA PHE A 123 -16.77 -19.51 -5.29
C PHE A 123 -17.91 -18.91 -6.13
N ALA A 124 -19.13 -19.35 -5.90
CA ALA A 124 -20.31 -18.82 -6.58
C ALA A 124 -20.93 -17.61 -5.87
N ARG A 125 -20.36 -17.19 -4.72
CA ARG A 125 -20.87 -16.04 -3.99
C ARG A 125 -20.65 -14.76 -4.77
N GLN A 126 -21.68 -13.95 -4.81
CA GLN A 126 -21.71 -12.67 -5.52
C GLN A 126 -20.64 -11.71 -4.98
N GLU A 127 -20.24 -11.84 -3.70
CA GLU A 127 -19.19 -11.02 -3.08
C GLU A 127 -17.80 -11.25 -3.67
N LEU A 128 -17.52 -12.43 -4.22
CA LEU A 128 -16.25 -12.75 -4.87
C LEU A 128 -16.20 -12.32 -6.34
N ALA A 129 -17.36 -12.17 -6.97
CA ALA A 129 -17.53 -11.78 -8.37
C ALA A 129 -18.26 -10.45 -8.51
N HIS A 130 -18.20 -9.60 -7.50
CA HIS A 130 -18.96 -8.37 -7.45
C HIS A 130 -18.40 -7.33 -8.41
N GLU A 131 -19.10 -7.12 -9.51
CA GLU A 131 -18.96 -5.90 -10.30
C GLU A 131 -19.81 -4.79 -9.67
N PRO A 132 -19.23 -3.61 -9.41
CA PRO A 132 -19.99 -2.47 -8.94
C PRO A 132 -21.18 -2.19 -9.86
N GLU A 133 -22.33 -1.88 -9.29
CA GLU A 133 -23.54 -1.57 -10.10
C GLU A 133 -23.32 -0.47 -11.15
N ALA A 134 -22.39 0.45 -10.87
CA ALA A 134 -21.98 1.48 -11.81
C ALA A 134 -21.34 0.95 -13.10
N LEU A 135 -20.88 -0.30 -13.10
CA LEU A 135 -20.33 -0.96 -14.29
C LEU A 135 -21.38 -1.79 -15.06
N LYS A 136 -22.61 -1.87 -14.57
CA LYS A 136 -23.71 -2.51 -15.31
C LYS A 136 -24.04 -1.66 -16.51
N ILE A 137 -23.62 -2.12 -17.69
CA ILE A 137 -23.99 -1.51 -18.96
C ILE A 137 -25.43 -1.94 -19.27
N SER A 138 -26.35 -0.98 -19.32
CA SER A 138 -27.73 -1.23 -19.71
C SER A 138 -27.76 -1.81 -21.13
N GLY A 139 -28.27 -3.04 -21.26
CA GLY A 139 -28.28 -3.78 -22.53
C GLY A 139 -27.19 -4.82 -22.70
N GLY A 140 -26.32 -5.02 -21.68
CA GLY A 140 -25.20 -5.97 -21.70
C GLY A 140 -24.02 -5.49 -22.54
N LEU A 141 -22.88 -6.18 -22.38
CA LEU A 141 -21.71 -5.93 -23.22
C LEU A 141 -22.02 -6.41 -24.65
N PRO A 142 -21.74 -5.61 -25.68
CA PRO A 142 -21.88 -6.07 -27.05
C PRO A 142 -20.96 -7.27 -27.27
N ALA A 143 -21.46 -8.31 -27.94
CA ALA A 143 -20.66 -9.47 -28.27
C ALA A 143 -19.42 -9.04 -29.05
N LEU A 144 -18.25 -9.52 -28.61
CA LEU A 144 -17.01 -9.25 -29.31
C LEU A 144 -17.09 -9.83 -30.74
N ARG A 145 -16.72 -9.04 -31.73
CA ARG A 145 -16.63 -9.51 -33.10
C ARG A 145 -15.53 -10.57 -33.21
N PRO A 146 -15.68 -11.59 -34.06
CA PRO A 146 -14.66 -12.64 -34.22
C PRO A 146 -13.25 -12.13 -34.51
N GLU A 147 -13.13 -10.99 -35.14
CA GLU A 147 -11.86 -10.30 -35.42
C GLU A 147 -11.18 -9.73 -34.17
N GLN A 148 -11.95 -9.36 -33.15
CA GLN A 148 -11.45 -8.85 -31.86
C GLN A 148 -10.96 -10.00 -30.97
N LEU A 149 -11.54 -11.19 -31.10
CA LEU A 149 -11.09 -12.40 -30.39
C LEU A 149 -9.76 -12.93 -30.89
N LYS A 150 -9.36 -12.61 -32.13
CA LYS A 150 -8.09 -13.03 -32.75
C LYS A 150 -6.90 -12.14 -32.38
N ARG A 151 -7.14 -10.94 -31.86
CA ARG A 151 -6.07 -10.10 -31.30
C ARG A 151 -5.82 -10.56 -29.89
N GLY A 152 -4.89 -11.51 -29.75
CA GLY A 152 -4.42 -11.95 -28.45
C GLY A 152 -4.09 -10.74 -27.60
N VAL A 153 -4.56 -10.76 -26.37
CA VAL A 153 -4.12 -9.83 -25.32
C VAL A 153 -2.64 -10.13 -25.13
N VAL A 154 -1.81 -9.19 -25.51
CA VAL A 154 -0.37 -9.17 -25.21
C VAL A 154 -0.21 -8.74 -23.79
#